data_6c23884834924d398850eb48493a7452
#
_entry.id   6c23884834924d398850eb48493a7452
#
_cell.length_a   1.000
_cell.length_b   1.000
_cell.length_c   1.000
_cell.angle_alpha   90.00
_cell.angle_beta   90.00
_cell.angle_gamma   90.00
#
_symmetry.space_group_name_H-M   'P 1'
#
loop_
_entity.id
_entity.type
_entity.pdbx_description
1 polymer ?
#
loop_
_entity_poly.entity_id
_entity_poly.type
_entity_poly.pdbx_seq_one_letter_code
_entity_poly.pdbx_strand_id
1 'polypeptide(L)'
;MEHYDGHLFDEGVFNDSVREFLRKRRELADYFDESKTEDIFDYIPPQKTNQIFTPKRIVKMMVDELEEENPGCFDDPNKTFADLYMKSGLYITEIVKRLYRSDGLKAAYPDEKGRIRHILRHQVYGMAPTRIIYLIATNYILGFDEELKAETNHFIQADAAEAAKNGTLKELVDRCFG
;
A
#
# COMPACT_ATOMS: atom_id res chain seq x y z
N MET A 1 31.86 -26.54 -14.18
CA MET A 1 31.18 -25.19 -14.21
C MET A 1 32.28 -24.18 -14.36
N GLU A 2 32.68 -24.00 -15.60
CA GLU A 2 33.76 -23.08 -15.94
C GLU A 2 33.20 -21.69 -16.09
N HIS A 3 33.81 -20.76 -15.39
CA HIS A 3 33.82 -19.32 -15.58
C HIS A 3 32.49 -18.64 -15.98
N TYR A 4 31.64 -18.51 -15.02
CA TYR A 4 30.60 -17.51 -15.04
C TYR A 4 31.23 -16.19 -14.57
N ASP A 5 31.52 -15.29 -15.49
CA ASP A 5 32.19 -14.00 -15.21
C ASP A 5 31.33 -12.98 -14.47
N GLY A 6 30.23 -13.42 -13.86
CA GLY A 6 29.43 -12.58 -12.97
C GLY A 6 28.56 -11.51 -13.64
N HIS A 7 28.63 -11.35 -14.96
CA HIS A 7 27.86 -10.33 -15.70
C HIS A 7 26.55 -10.89 -16.25
N LEU A 8 25.61 -11.23 -15.37
CA LEU A 8 24.21 -11.53 -15.73
C LEU A 8 23.48 -10.29 -16.26
N PHE A 9 24.02 -9.12 -16.00
CA PHE A 9 23.39 -7.85 -16.34
C PHE A 9 24.47 -6.92 -16.95
N ASP A 10 24.11 -6.28 -18.05
CA ASP A 10 24.82 -5.10 -18.50
C ASP A 10 24.66 -4.02 -17.41
N GLU A 11 25.76 -3.60 -16.80
CA GLU A 11 25.75 -2.63 -15.70
C GLU A 11 25.15 -1.29 -16.15
N GLY A 12 25.35 -0.89 -17.40
CA GLY A 12 24.75 0.30 -17.98
C GLY A 12 23.24 0.20 -18.03
N VAL A 13 22.72 -0.88 -18.58
CA VAL A 13 21.27 -1.13 -18.68
C VAL A 13 20.63 -1.23 -17.29
N PHE A 14 21.30 -1.89 -16.34
CA PHE A 14 20.81 -1.96 -14.97
C PHE A 14 20.73 -0.59 -14.30
N ASN A 15 21.81 0.20 -14.40
CA ASN A 15 21.87 1.54 -13.82
C ASN A 15 20.84 2.49 -14.47
N ASP A 16 20.62 2.39 -15.78
CA ASP A 16 19.60 3.18 -16.46
C ASP A 16 18.19 2.78 -16.05
N SER A 17 17.92 1.49 -15.87
CA SER A 17 16.65 0.99 -15.34
C SER A 17 16.40 1.48 -13.91
N VAL A 18 17.42 1.50 -13.06
CA VAL A 18 17.32 2.05 -11.69
C VAL A 18 17.06 3.55 -11.73
N ARG A 19 17.74 4.31 -12.58
CA ARG A 19 17.50 5.76 -12.72
C ARG A 19 16.08 6.05 -13.20
N GLU A 20 15.59 5.31 -14.19
CA GLU A 20 14.22 5.43 -14.68
C GLU A 20 13.21 5.10 -13.61
N PHE A 21 13.39 4.00 -12.88
CA PHE A 21 12.54 3.67 -11.74
C PHE A 21 12.52 4.78 -10.67
N LEU A 22 13.68 5.33 -10.30
CA LEU A 22 13.79 6.41 -9.34
C LEU A 22 13.12 7.70 -9.83
N ARG A 23 13.19 7.98 -11.14
CA ARG A 23 12.49 9.09 -11.77
C ARG A 23 10.97 8.89 -11.68
N LYS A 24 10.48 7.73 -12.15
CA LYS A 24 9.06 7.36 -12.11
C LYS A 24 8.53 7.31 -10.67
N ARG A 25 9.32 6.83 -9.72
CA ARG A 25 8.95 6.85 -8.30
C ARG A 25 8.64 8.27 -7.82
N ARG A 26 9.46 9.26 -8.18
CA ARG A 26 9.23 10.67 -7.80
C ARG A 26 8.00 11.26 -8.48
N GLU A 27 7.75 10.90 -9.73
CA GLU A 27 6.61 11.39 -10.51
C GLU A 27 5.28 10.77 -10.05
N LEU A 28 5.30 9.50 -9.66
CA LEU A 28 4.09 8.71 -9.36
C LEU A 28 3.90 8.41 -7.87
N ALA A 29 4.75 8.93 -6.99
CA ALA A 29 4.66 8.69 -5.55
C ALA A 29 3.46 9.38 -4.92
N ASP A 30 3.01 10.51 -5.48
CA ASP A 30 1.80 11.18 -5.01
C ASP A 30 0.56 10.48 -5.56
N TYR A 31 0.02 9.56 -4.77
CA TYR A 31 -1.19 8.83 -5.12
C TYR A 31 -2.48 9.68 -5.00
N PHE A 32 -2.41 10.89 -4.46
CA PHE A 32 -3.51 11.85 -4.48
C PHE A 32 -3.67 12.53 -5.84
N ASP A 33 -2.62 12.56 -6.68
CA ASP A 33 -2.66 13.11 -8.03
C ASP A 33 -3.33 12.14 -9.00
N GLU A 34 -4.63 12.30 -9.22
CA GLU A 34 -5.43 11.47 -10.12
C GLU A 34 -5.20 11.75 -11.62
N SER A 35 -4.45 12.80 -11.95
CA SER A 35 -4.06 13.07 -13.35
C SER A 35 -3.08 12.02 -13.88
N LYS A 36 -2.38 11.30 -12.99
CA LYS A 36 -1.45 10.24 -13.32
C LYS A 36 -2.18 8.94 -13.63
N THR A 37 -2.22 8.57 -14.88
CA THR A 37 -2.84 7.32 -15.35
C THR A 37 -1.91 6.11 -15.21
N GLU A 38 -0.60 6.34 -15.21
CA GLU A 38 0.42 5.31 -15.03
C GLU A 38 0.47 4.83 -13.58
N ASP A 39 0.83 3.55 -13.41
CA ASP A 39 1.05 2.96 -12.10
C ASP A 39 2.54 2.68 -11.90
N ILE A 40 3.10 3.08 -10.74
CA ILE A 40 4.49 2.79 -10.40
C ILE A 40 4.77 1.27 -10.42
N PHE A 41 3.75 0.45 -10.18
CA PHE A 41 3.89 -1.01 -10.16
C PHE A 41 4.07 -1.62 -11.55
N ASP A 42 3.72 -0.90 -12.63
CA ASP A 42 3.99 -1.31 -14.00
C ASP A 42 5.50 -1.31 -14.32
N TYR A 43 6.28 -0.58 -13.52
CA TYR A 43 7.75 -0.49 -13.65
C TYR A 43 8.51 -1.47 -12.74
N ILE A 44 7.81 -2.28 -11.95
CA ILE A 44 8.43 -3.31 -11.12
C ILE A 44 8.53 -4.61 -11.94
N PRO A 45 9.74 -5.16 -12.15
CA PRO A 45 9.90 -6.41 -12.88
C PRO A 45 9.08 -7.54 -12.25
N PRO A 46 8.53 -8.46 -13.05
CA PRO A 46 7.81 -9.62 -12.55
C PRO A 46 8.68 -10.40 -11.56
N GLN A 47 8.20 -10.58 -10.34
CA GLN A 47 8.87 -11.40 -9.35
C GLN A 47 8.70 -12.89 -9.70
N LYS A 48 9.67 -13.75 -9.29
CA LYS A 48 9.61 -15.21 -9.50
C LYS A 48 8.34 -15.89 -8.96
N THR A 49 7.59 -15.18 -8.11
CA THR A 49 6.38 -15.67 -7.43
C THR A 49 5.07 -15.23 -8.10
N ASN A 50 5.07 -14.90 -9.39
CA ASN A 50 3.85 -14.52 -10.14
C ASN A 50 2.93 -13.54 -9.38
N GLN A 51 3.49 -12.52 -8.77
CA GLN A 51 2.70 -11.52 -8.06
C GLN A 51 2.12 -10.53 -9.08
N ILE A 52 0.88 -10.78 -9.45
CA ILE A 52 0.09 -9.86 -10.26
C ILE A 52 -0.45 -8.79 -9.34
N PHE A 53 -0.11 -7.55 -9.60
CA PHE A 53 -0.72 -6.41 -8.93
C PHE A 53 -2.09 -6.11 -9.55
N THR A 54 -3.06 -5.82 -8.70
CA THR A 54 -4.40 -5.44 -9.17
C THR A 54 -4.33 -4.03 -9.75
N PRO A 55 -4.77 -3.79 -11.00
CA PRO A 55 -4.73 -2.45 -11.60
C PRO A 55 -5.56 -1.43 -10.81
N LYS A 56 -5.11 -0.17 -10.78
CA LYS A 56 -5.80 0.95 -10.09
C LYS A 56 -7.29 1.01 -10.36
N ARG A 57 -7.70 0.82 -11.63
CA ARG A 57 -9.11 0.85 -12.03
C ARG A 57 -9.94 -0.20 -11.30
N ILE A 58 -9.40 -1.40 -11.15
CA ILE A 58 -10.11 -2.49 -10.46
C ILE A 58 -10.16 -2.21 -8.95
N VAL A 59 -9.06 -1.74 -8.37
CA VAL A 59 -9.04 -1.33 -6.94
C VAL A 59 -10.09 -0.25 -6.68
N LYS A 60 -10.20 0.75 -7.56
CA LYS A 60 -11.21 1.80 -7.43
C LYS A 60 -12.62 1.23 -7.44
N MET A 61 -12.94 0.33 -8.39
CA MET A 61 -14.25 -0.34 -8.45
C MET A 61 -14.56 -1.12 -7.16
N MET A 62 -13.56 -1.84 -6.61
CA MET A 62 -13.73 -2.60 -5.35
C MET A 62 -14.02 -1.67 -4.16
N VAL A 63 -13.39 -0.50 -4.12
CA VAL A 63 -13.62 0.48 -3.05
C VAL A 63 -14.93 1.24 -3.25
N ASP A 64 -15.37 1.47 -4.51
CA ASP A 64 -16.70 2.00 -4.82
C ASP A 64 -17.78 1.03 -4.29
N GLU A 65 -17.65 -0.27 -4.57
CA GLU A 65 -18.56 -1.32 -4.07
C GLU A 65 -18.57 -1.38 -2.52
N LEU A 66 -17.40 -1.27 -1.88
CA LEU A 66 -17.31 -1.22 -0.42
C LEU A 66 -18.10 -0.04 0.16
N GLU A 67 -18.04 1.14 -0.47
CA GLU A 67 -18.76 2.33 -0.05
C GLU A 67 -20.29 2.20 -0.31
N GLU A 68 -20.69 1.60 -1.43
CA GLU A 68 -22.09 1.31 -1.74
C GLU A 68 -22.72 0.36 -0.74
N GLU A 69 -22.00 -0.69 -0.33
CA GLU A 69 -22.44 -1.64 0.68
C GLU A 69 -22.42 -1.08 2.11
N ASN A 70 -21.60 -0.06 2.37
CA ASN A 70 -21.43 0.56 3.68
C ASN A 70 -21.53 2.10 3.59
N PRO A 71 -22.69 2.66 3.32
CA PRO A 71 -22.86 4.10 3.14
C PRO A 71 -22.31 4.93 4.30
N GLY A 72 -21.50 5.94 4.01
CA GLY A 72 -20.90 6.83 5.01
C GLY A 72 -19.70 6.23 5.76
N CYS A 73 -19.22 5.06 5.38
CA CYS A 73 -18.09 4.41 6.08
C CYS A 73 -16.81 5.24 6.04
N PHE A 74 -16.64 6.10 5.04
CA PHE A 74 -15.48 6.98 4.93
C PHE A 74 -15.65 8.32 5.67
N ASP A 75 -16.85 8.65 6.14
CA ASP A 75 -17.11 9.88 6.93
C ASP A 75 -16.94 9.66 8.43
N ASP A 76 -16.88 8.42 8.89
CA ASP A 76 -16.71 8.08 10.30
C ASP A 76 -15.22 8.07 10.69
N PRO A 77 -14.76 8.99 11.57
CA PRO A 77 -13.37 9.04 12.00
C PRO A 77 -12.92 7.85 12.87
N ASN A 78 -13.86 7.03 13.34
CA ASN A 78 -13.57 5.84 14.15
C ASN A 78 -13.65 4.53 13.34
N LYS A 79 -14.10 4.59 12.08
CA LYS A 79 -14.18 3.42 11.22
C LYS A 79 -12.78 2.96 10.81
N THR A 80 -12.55 1.66 10.88
CA THR A 80 -11.27 1.05 10.52
C THR A 80 -11.39 0.17 9.29
N PHE A 81 -10.30 0.07 8.53
CA PHE A 81 -10.20 -0.70 7.29
C PHE A 81 -8.94 -1.55 7.33
N ALA A 82 -9.02 -2.79 6.87
CA ALA A 82 -7.89 -3.70 6.87
C ALA A 82 -7.73 -4.41 5.52
N ASP A 83 -6.50 -4.42 4.99
CA ASP A 83 -6.09 -5.30 3.91
C ASP A 83 -5.19 -6.40 4.50
N LEU A 84 -5.75 -7.57 4.73
CA LEU A 84 -5.05 -8.70 5.35
C LEU A 84 -4.12 -9.44 4.37
N TYR A 85 -4.13 -9.08 3.09
CA TYR A 85 -3.22 -9.65 2.09
C TYR A 85 -2.70 -8.58 1.13
N MET A 86 -2.13 -7.56 1.74
CA MET A 86 -1.59 -6.40 1.05
C MET A 86 -0.48 -6.80 0.07
N LYS A 87 -0.61 -6.39 -1.20
CA LYS A 87 0.40 -6.61 -2.23
C LYS A 87 1.12 -5.31 -2.57
N SER A 88 0.49 -4.46 -3.36
CA SER A 88 1.05 -3.18 -3.78
C SER A 88 0.79 -2.04 -2.78
N GLY A 89 -0.23 -2.19 -1.94
CA GLY A 89 -0.75 -1.11 -1.12
C GLY A 89 -1.80 -0.22 -1.82
N LEU A 90 -2.12 -0.49 -3.09
CA LEU A 90 -3.10 0.30 -3.87
C LEU A 90 -4.49 0.31 -3.22
N TYR A 91 -4.92 -0.80 -2.62
CA TYR A 91 -6.21 -0.86 -1.93
C TYR A 91 -6.24 0.08 -0.74
N ILE A 92 -5.21 0.03 0.10
CA ILE A 92 -5.07 0.95 1.25
C ILE A 92 -4.97 2.41 0.80
N THR A 93 -4.19 2.72 -0.23
CA THR A 93 -4.07 4.11 -0.70
C THR A 93 -5.36 4.65 -1.29
N GLU A 94 -6.20 3.82 -1.92
CA GLU A 94 -7.53 4.25 -2.37
C GLU A 94 -8.46 4.54 -1.18
N ILE A 95 -8.44 3.71 -0.14
CA ILE A 95 -9.17 3.96 1.12
C ILE A 95 -8.66 5.25 1.78
N VAL A 96 -7.36 5.45 1.88
CA VAL A 96 -6.76 6.68 2.44
C VAL A 96 -7.24 7.92 1.68
N LYS A 97 -7.31 7.88 0.34
CA LYS A 97 -7.84 8.99 -0.48
C LYS A 97 -9.30 9.31 -0.15
N ARG A 98 -10.15 8.29 -0.01
CA ARG A 98 -11.58 8.48 0.35
C ARG A 98 -11.71 9.12 1.73
N LEU A 99 -11.07 8.55 2.73
CA LEU A 99 -11.05 9.09 4.09
C LEU A 99 -10.55 10.54 4.12
N TYR A 100 -9.42 10.82 3.47
CA TYR A 100 -8.81 12.15 3.46
C TYR A 100 -9.71 13.23 2.84
N ARG A 101 -10.47 12.85 1.80
CA ARG A 101 -11.36 13.75 1.05
C ARG A 101 -12.76 13.85 1.66
N SER A 102 -13.13 12.95 2.55
CA SER A 102 -14.47 12.93 3.13
C SER A 102 -14.76 14.19 3.96
N ASP A 103 -15.99 14.61 3.98
CA ASP A 103 -16.40 15.80 4.73
C ASP A 103 -16.43 15.53 6.24
N GLY A 104 -16.74 14.30 6.65
CA GLY A 104 -16.67 13.88 8.05
C GLY A 104 -15.26 13.98 8.63
N LEU A 105 -14.25 13.50 7.88
CA LEU A 105 -12.84 13.57 8.32
C LEU A 105 -12.30 15.01 8.27
N LYS A 106 -12.70 15.83 7.29
CA LYS A 106 -12.35 17.25 7.24
C LYS A 106 -12.93 18.03 8.43
N ALA A 107 -14.16 17.71 8.82
CA ALA A 107 -14.78 18.34 9.98
C ALA A 107 -14.12 17.93 11.30
N ALA A 108 -13.79 16.62 11.46
CA ALA A 108 -13.14 16.10 12.67
C ALA A 108 -11.65 16.53 12.76
N TYR A 109 -10.95 16.57 11.62
CA TYR A 109 -9.53 16.92 11.51
C TYR A 109 -9.31 17.96 10.41
N PRO A 110 -9.56 19.26 10.69
CA PRO A 110 -9.42 20.33 9.71
C PRO A 110 -8.00 20.52 9.18
N ASP A 111 -7.00 20.26 10.04
CA ASP A 111 -5.59 20.30 9.63
C ASP A 111 -5.24 19.09 8.77
N GLU A 112 -4.67 19.35 7.57
CA GLU A 112 -4.36 18.33 6.59
C GLU A 112 -3.32 17.31 7.09
N LYS A 113 -2.29 17.80 7.79
CA LYS A 113 -1.25 16.93 8.36
C LYS A 113 -1.81 16.09 9.51
N GLY A 114 -2.62 16.67 10.36
CA GLY A 114 -3.31 15.97 11.44
C GLY A 114 -4.28 14.91 10.89
N ARG A 115 -5.02 15.26 9.84
CA ARG A 115 -5.96 14.34 9.18
C ARG A 115 -5.26 13.12 8.59
N ILE A 116 -4.20 13.30 7.78
CA ILE A 116 -3.47 12.17 7.20
C ILE A 116 -2.80 11.30 8.27
N ARG A 117 -2.24 11.90 9.32
CA ARG A 117 -1.68 11.16 10.45
C ARG A 117 -2.73 10.34 11.19
N HIS A 118 -3.92 10.92 11.44
CA HIS A 118 -5.02 10.17 12.07
C HIS A 118 -5.40 8.94 11.23
N ILE A 119 -5.60 9.11 9.93
CA ILE A 119 -5.96 8.03 9.02
C ILE A 119 -4.91 6.91 9.07
N LEU A 120 -3.63 7.25 8.90
CA LEU A 120 -2.55 6.26 8.83
C LEU A 120 -2.26 5.56 10.18
N ARG A 121 -2.58 6.22 11.30
CA ARG A 121 -2.33 5.69 12.65
C ARG A 121 -3.50 4.95 13.26
N HIS A 122 -4.74 5.22 12.83
CA HIS A 122 -5.92 4.74 13.54
C HIS A 122 -6.97 4.07 12.65
N GLN A 123 -6.96 4.32 11.33
CA GLN A 123 -8.05 3.86 10.48
C GLN A 123 -7.62 2.78 9.48
N VAL A 124 -6.36 2.69 9.10
CA VAL A 124 -5.91 1.72 8.09
C VAL A 124 -4.90 0.73 8.64
N TYR A 125 -5.12 -0.54 8.30
CA TYR A 125 -4.34 -1.70 8.77
C TYR A 125 -3.96 -2.57 7.58
N GLY A 126 -2.78 -3.18 7.61
CA GLY A 126 -2.36 -4.02 6.49
C GLY A 126 -1.38 -5.12 6.88
N MET A 127 -1.55 -6.30 6.30
CA MET A 127 -0.62 -7.41 6.41
C MET A 127 0.00 -7.73 5.05
N ALA A 128 1.31 -7.90 5.01
CA ALA A 128 2.03 -8.31 3.80
C ALA A 128 2.76 -9.63 4.02
N PRO A 129 2.61 -10.62 3.10
CA PRO A 129 3.11 -11.97 3.34
C PRO A 129 4.64 -12.08 3.36
N THR A 130 5.34 -11.20 2.65
CA THR A 130 6.80 -11.24 2.54
C THR A 130 7.44 -9.89 2.83
N ARG A 131 8.73 -9.90 3.21
CA ARG A 131 9.50 -8.69 3.47
C ARG A 131 9.53 -7.73 2.29
N ILE A 132 9.67 -8.25 1.07
CA ILE A 132 9.72 -7.44 -0.15
C ILE A 132 8.39 -6.74 -0.37
N ILE A 133 7.28 -7.47 -0.27
CA ILE A 133 5.93 -6.90 -0.43
C ILE A 133 5.63 -5.89 0.67
N TYR A 134 5.98 -6.20 1.91
CA TYR A 134 5.86 -5.26 3.02
C TYR A 134 6.58 -3.93 2.73
N LEU A 135 7.83 -3.98 2.26
CA LEU A 135 8.60 -2.78 1.94
C LEU A 135 8.01 -2.01 0.74
N ILE A 136 7.56 -2.69 -0.30
CA ILE A 136 6.93 -2.06 -1.46
C ILE A 136 5.67 -1.32 -1.02
N ALA A 137 4.75 -2.02 -0.36
CA ALA A 137 3.47 -1.48 0.04
C ALA A 137 3.61 -0.32 1.04
N THR A 138 4.40 -0.49 2.09
CA THR A 138 4.56 0.55 3.11
C THR A 138 5.24 1.81 2.58
N ASN A 139 6.26 1.67 1.72
CA ASN A 139 6.85 2.84 1.07
C ASN A 139 5.86 3.58 0.17
N TYR A 140 4.98 2.86 -0.52
CA TYR A 140 3.96 3.48 -1.36
C TYR A 140 2.87 4.16 -0.54
N ILE A 141 2.31 3.47 0.47
CA ILE A 141 1.25 3.99 1.34
C ILE A 141 1.70 5.25 2.10
N LEU A 142 2.93 5.24 2.61
CA LEU A 142 3.49 6.35 3.38
C LEU A 142 4.09 7.46 2.49
N GLY A 143 3.87 7.39 1.17
CA GLY A 143 4.28 8.42 0.21
C GLY A 143 5.79 8.68 0.16
N PHE A 144 6.62 7.71 0.60
CA PHE A 144 8.07 7.86 0.78
C PHE A 144 8.47 8.95 1.78
N ASP A 145 7.55 9.39 2.64
CA ASP A 145 7.76 10.39 3.69
C ASP A 145 8.45 9.73 4.89
N GLU A 146 9.66 10.18 5.21
CA GLU A 146 10.46 9.60 6.29
C GLU A 146 9.89 9.95 7.69
N GLU A 147 9.17 11.08 7.85
CA GLU A 147 8.49 11.41 9.10
C GLU A 147 7.33 10.43 9.36
N LEU A 148 6.50 10.20 8.34
CA LEU A 148 5.39 9.23 8.44
C LEU A 148 5.87 7.80 8.64
N LYS A 149 7.00 7.42 8.04
CA LYS A 149 7.60 6.09 8.25
C LYS A 149 8.10 5.88 9.69
N ALA A 150 8.61 6.92 10.32
CA ALA A 150 9.09 6.87 11.69
C ALA A 150 7.96 6.85 12.72
N GLU A 151 6.74 7.20 12.30
CA GLU A 151 5.56 7.20 13.15
C GLU A 151 4.96 5.80 13.29
N THR A 152 4.21 5.59 14.37
CA THR A 152 3.45 4.35 14.59
C THR A 152 2.40 4.18 13.49
N ASN A 153 2.39 3.03 12.85
CA ASN A 153 1.38 2.62 11.89
C ASN A 153 1.03 1.13 12.11
N HIS A 154 0.00 0.64 11.43
CA HIS A 154 -0.49 -0.72 11.55
C HIS A 154 -0.21 -1.57 10.31
N PHE A 155 0.93 -1.35 9.67
CA PHE A 155 1.40 -2.19 8.57
C PHE A 155 2.43 -3.19 9.09
N ILE A 156 2.18 -4.48 8.87
CA ILE A 156 3.03 -5.54 9.40
C ILE A 156 3.37 -6.59 8.35
N GLN A 157 4.49 -7.28 8.55
CA GLN A 157 4.81 -8.45 7.78
C GLN A 157 4.20 -9.68 8.45
N ALA A 158 3.14 -10.23 7.84
CA ALA A 158 2.51 -11.48 8.28
C ALA A 158 1.78 -12.15 7.11
N ASP A 159 1.74 -13.46 7.08
CA ASP A 159 1.03 -14.24 6.06
C ASP A 159 -0.36 -14.65 6.58
N ALA A 160 -1.35 -13.79 6.32
CA ALA A 160 -2.74 -14.05 6.69
C ALA A 160 -3.36 -15.22 5.90
N ALA A 161 -2.89 -15.49 4.68
CA ALA A 161 -3.40 -16.60 3.88
C ALA A 161 -2.96 -17.95 4.46
N GLU A 162 -1.73 -18.05 4.95
CA GLU A 162 -1.25 -19.24 5.66
C GLU A 162 -2.00 -19.40 6.99
N ALA A 163 -2.16 -18.33 7.77
CA ALA A 163 -2.92 -18.35 9.01
C ALA A 163 -4.39 -18.78 8.80
N ALA A 164 -5.02 -18.31 7.71
CA ALA A 164 -6.38 -18.72 7.35
C ALA A 164 -6.47 -20.20 7.04
N LYS A 165 -5.52 -20.76 6.28
CA LYS A 165 -5.46 -22.21 5.98
C LYS A 165 -5.31 -23.05 7.23
N ASN A 166 -4.59 -22.56 8.22
CA ASN A 166 -4.33 -23.23 9.49
C ASN A 166 -5.42 -22.96 10.55
N GLY A 167 -6.44 -22.16 10.24
CA GLY A 167 -7.52 -21.80 11.17
C GLY A 167 -7.11 -20.83 12.29
N THR A 168 -5.95 -20.18 12.17
CA THR A 168 -5.36 -19.27 13.18
C THR A 168 -5.43 -17.80 12.81
N LEU A 169 -6.20 -17.44 11.79
CA LEU A 169 -6.28 -16.05 11.30
C LEU A 169 -6.78 -15.09 12.39
N LYS A 170 -7.79 -15.48 13.16
CA LYS A 170 -8.31 -14.62 14.24
C LYS A 170 -7.23 -14.32 15.29
N GLU A 171 -6.51 -15.34 15.73
CA GLU A 171 -5.42 -15.19 16.70
C GLU A 171 -4.29 -14.30 16.17
N LEU A 172 -3.98 -14.43 14.86
CA LEU A 172 -3.00 -13.56 14.20
C LEU A 172 -3.46 -12.10 14.23
N VAL A 173 -4.71 -11.82 13.84
CA VAL A 173 -5.28 -10.47 13.81
C VAL A 173 -5.32 -9.86 15.21
N ASP A 174 -5.84 -10.61 16.21
CA ASP A 174 -5.93 -10.16 17.60
C ASP A 174 -4.52 -9.83 18.19
N ARG A 175 -3.52 -10.63 17.86
CA ARG A 175 -2.14 -10.40 18.31
C ARG A 175 -1.49 -9.18 17.69
N CYS A 176 -1.83 -8.89 16.43
CA CYS A 176 -1.16 -7.87 15.64
C CYS A 176 -1.82 -6.50 15.72
N PHE A 177 -3.14 -6.47 15.94
CA PHE A 177 -3.97 -5.26 15.88
C PHE A 177 -4.86 -5.05 17.12
N GLY A 178 -4.89 -6.01 18.04
CA GLY A 178 -5.66 -5.98 19.29
C GLY A 178 -5.03 -5.16 20.42
#